data_c0bd7e3dd3f0bdc3e8ad99ebf8408dfc
#
_entry.id   c0bd7e3dd3f0bdc3e8ad99ebf8408dfc
#
_cell.length_a   1.000
_cell.length_b   1.000
_cell.length_c   1.000
_cell.angle_alpha   90.00
_cell.angle_beta   90.00
_cell.angle_gamma   90.00
#
_symmetry.space_group_name_H-M   'P 1'
#
loop_
_entity.id
_entity.type
_entity.pdbx_description
1 polymer ?
#
loop_
_entity_poly.entity_id
_entity_poly.type
_entity_poly.pdbx_seq_one_letter_code
_entity_poly.pdbx_strand_id
1 'polypeptide(L)'
;LKPNDTIAPVINQGTLGIGFIGLAECLVALTGKHHGENAASQELGLKIVSYIRNRANQFSEEYQHNYSVLATPAEGLSGKFTRRDRKQFGSLSGITDRDYYTNSNHVPVYYKCSARHKAEVEAPYHEMTRGGHIFYVEMDGDATHNPEVIMQVVDMMDRYNIGYGSVNHNRNRCLDCGYENAETHLEKCPKCG
;
A
#
# COMPACT_ATOMS: atom_id res chain seq x y z
N LEU A 1 -26.62 -12.40 -16.53
CA LEU A 1 -26.62 -13.82 -16.92
C LEU A 1 -27.94 -14.46 -16.57
N LYS A 2 -28.56 -15.18 -17.48
CA LYS A 2 -29.73 -16.03 -17.22
C LYS A 2 -29.24 -17.43 -16.76
N PRO A 3 -30.07 -18.25 -16.14
CA PRO A 3 -29.65 -19.56 -15.61
C PRO A 3 -28.95 -20.50 -16.59
N ASN A 4 -29.19 -20.33 -17.89
CA ASN A 4 -28.62 -21.17 -18.96
C ASN A 4 -27.55 -20.46 -19.80
N ASP A 5 -27.13 -19.24 -19.44
CA ASP A 5 -26.07 -18.53 -20.15
C ASP A 5 -24.70 -19.13 -19.78
N THR A 6 -23.81 -19.14 -20.78
CA THR A 6 -22.41 -19.52 -20.52
C THR A 6 -21.70 -18.38 -19.80
N ILE A 7 -20.80 -18.72 -18.84
CA ILE A 7 -19.98 -17.76 -18.10
C ILE A 7 -18.80 -17.22 -18.92
N ALA A 8 -18.44 -17.90 -20.02
CA ALA A 8 -17.27 -17.59 -20.82
C ALA A 8 -17.17 -16.11 -21.26
N PRO A 9 -18.24 -15.45 -21.77
CA PRO A 9 -18.15 -14.03 -22.14
C PRO A 9 -17.81 -13.10 -20.98
N VAL A 10 -18.21 -13.47 -19.75
CA VAL A 10 -17.89 -12.68 -18.54
C VAL A 10 -16.45 -12.88 -18.13
N ILE A 11 -15.96 -14.12 -18.12
CA ILE A 11 -14.57 -14.45 -17.81
C ILE A 11 -13.61 -13.82 -18.81
N ASN A 12 -13.94 -13.85 -20.10
CA ASN A 12 -13.11 -13.29 -21.16
C ASN A 12 -12.97 -11.74 -21.10
N GLN A 13 -13.90 -11.07 -20.44
CA GLN A 13 -13.85 -9.62 -20.17
C GLN A 13 -13.32 -9.28 -18.77
N GLY A 14 -13.10 -10.28 -17.93
CA GLY A 14 -12.60 -10.11 -16.59
C GLY A 14 -11.09 -9.85 -16.53
N THR A 15 -10.64 -9.30 -15.41
CA THR A 15 -9.22 -9.17 -15.07
C THR A 15 -8.95 -9.97 -13.81
N LEU A 16 -7.95 -10.85 -13.85
CA LEU A 16 -7.43 -11.49 -12.65
C LEU A 16 -6.34 -10.62 -12.03
N GLY A 17 -6.65 -10.01 -10.89
CA GLY A 17 -5.71 -9.19 -10.13
C GLY A 17 -4.80 -10.05 -9.27
N ILE A 18 -3.49 -9.90 -9.44
CA ILE A 18 -2.46 -10.54 -8.61
C ILE A 18 -1.95 -9.48 -7.64
N GLY A 19 -2.41 -9.55 -6.37
CA GLY A 19 -1.99 -8.64 -5.32
C GLY A 19 -0.88 -9.24 -4.46
N PHE A 20 -0.10 -8.38 -3.80
CA PHE A 20 0.91 -8.79 -2.82
C PHE A 20 0.86 -7.92 -1.57
N ILE A 21 1.30 -8.48 -0.46
CA ILE A 21 1.34 -7.87 0.87
C ILE A 21 2.66 -8.26 1.53
N GLY A 22 3.25 -7.39 2.33
CA GLY A 22 4.40 -7.73 3.15
C GLY A 22 5.72 -7.77 2.40
N LEU A 23 5.88 -6.99 1.33
CA LEU A 23 7.18 -6.87 0.65
C LEU A 23 8.27 -6.40 1.62
N ALA A 24 7.96 -5.43 2.47
CA ALA A 24 8.91 -4.92 3.46
C ALA A 24 9.38 -6.02 4.42
N GLU A 25 8.45 -6.77 4.99
CA GLU A 25 8.73 -7.86 5.93
C GLU A 25 9.42 -9.04 5.24
N CYS A 26 9.08 -9.34 3.99
CA CYS A 26 9.78 -10.32 3.18
C CYS A 26 11.26 -9.93 2.99
N LEU A 27 11.54 -8.68 2.68
CA LEU A 27 12.90 -8.19 2.52
C LEU A 27 13.67 -8.19 3.85
N VAL A 28 13.03 -7.84 4.96
CA VAL A 28 13.63 -7.99 6.30
C VAL A 28 14.01 -9.45 6.57
N ALA A 29 13.13 -10.39 6.25
CA ALA A 29 13.42 -11.82 6.42
C ALA A 29 14.59 -12.31 5.57
N LEU A 30 14.77 -11.77 4.36
CA LEU A 30 15.80 -12.20 3.42
C LEU A 30 17.15 -11.48 3.61
N THR A 31 17.12 -10.22 4.02
CA THR A 31 18.31 -9.33 4.00
C THR A 31 18.59 -8.64 5.34
N GLY A 32 17.67 -8.74 6.29
CA GLY A 32 17.71 -8.02 7.57
C GLY A 32 17.21 -6.57 7.50
N LYS A 33 16.84 -6.06 6.31
CA LYS A 33 16.39 -4.68 6.10
C LYS A 33 15.30 -4.60 5.03
N HIS A 34 14.36 -3.66 5.19
CA HIS A 34 13.37 -3.42 4.14
C HIS A 34 13.88 -2.44 3.08
N HIS A 35 13.13 -2.32 1.98
CA HIS A 35 13.51 -1.54 0.79
C HIS A 35 13.67 -0.02 1.03
N GLY A 36 13.05 0.55 2.07
CA GLY A 36 13.25 1.95 2.45
C GLY A 36 14.56 2.22 3.20
N GLU A 37 15.30 1.17 3.64
CA GLU A 37 16.49 1.33 4.47
C GLU A 37 17.80 1.30 3.68
N ASN A 38 17.86 0.55 2.58
CA ASN A 38 19.07 0.50 1.75
C ASN A 38 18.78 0.08 0.29
N ALA A 39 19.73 0.41 -0.58
CA ALA A 39 19.64 0.18 -2.02
C ALA A 39 19.61 -1.31 -2.40
N ALA A 40 20.31 -2.18 -1.67
CA ALA A 40 20.35 -3.61 -1.99
C ALA A 40 18.99 -4.27 -1.74
N SER A 41 18.32 -3.94 -0.65
CA SER A 41 16.95 -4.40 -0.37
C SER A 41 15.95 -3.81 -1.38
N GLN A 42 16.12 -2.54 -1.77
CA GLN A 42 15.31 -1.92 -2.82
C GLN A 42 15.46 -2.68 -4.16
N GLU A 43 16.69 -2.97 -4.57
CA GLU A 43 16.96 -3.70 -5.80
C GLU A 43 16.33 -5.10 -5.78
N LEU A 44 16.45 -5.81 -4.66
CA LEU A 44 15.80 -7.13 -4.50
C LEU A 44 14.28 -7.02 -4.55
N GLY A 45 13.69 -6.01 -3.90
CA GLY A 45 12.25 -5.75 -3.94
C GLY A 45 11.75 -5.50 -5.36
N LEU A 46 12.45 -4.67 -6.12
CA LEU A 46 12.15 -4.42 -7.54
C LEU A 46 12.24 -5.70 -8.38
N LYS A 47 13.25 -6.54 -8.16
CA LYS A 47 13.39 -7.85 -8.84
C LYS A 47 12.21 -8.78 -8.53
N ILE A 48 11.78 -8.85 -7.28
CA ILE A 48 10.63 -9.68 -6.87
C ILE A 48 9.36 -9.23 -7.58
N VAL A 49 9.03 -7.94 -7.52
CA VAL A 49 7.79 -7.41 -8.11
C VAL A 49 7.84 -7.45 -9.64
N SER A 50 8.99 -7.18 -10.24
CA SER A 50 9.22 -7.33 -11.68
C SER A 50 9.00 -8.79 -12.15
N TYR A 51 9.47 -9.76 -11.38
CA TYR A 51 9.23 -11.18 -11.68
C TYR A 51 7.72 -11.51 -11.65
N ILE A 52 6.99 -11.06 -10.63
CA ILE A 52 5.53 -11.24 -10.55
C ILE A 52 4.86 -10.60 -11.77
N ARG A 53 5.26 -9.39 -12.15
CA ARG A 53 4.73 -8.68 -13.32
C ARG A 53 4.97 -9.44 -14.61
N ASN A 54 6.20 -9.91 -14.82
CA ASN A 54 6.57 -10.66 -16.02
C ASN A 54 5.79 -11.99 -16.12
N ARG A 55 5.59 -12.67 -15.00
CA ARG A 55 4.75 -13.88 -14.96
C ARG A 55 3.29 -13.59 -15.27
N ALA A 56 2.74 -12.48 -14.75
CA ALA A 56 1.38 -12.06 -15.08
C ALA A 56 1.22 -11.79 -16.59
N ASN A 57 2.20 -11.12 -17.22
CA ASN A 57 2.21 -10.89 -18.66
C ASN A 57 2.25 -12.21 -19.46
N GLN A 58 3.12 -13.15 -19.08
CA GLN A 58 3.20 -14.48 -19.71
C GLN A 58 1.86 -15.24 -19.60
N PHE A 59 1.20 -15.19 -18.44
CA PHE A 59 -0.12 -15.79 -18.28
C PHE A 59 -1.18 -15.12 -19.16
N SER A 60 -1.11 -13.78 -19.34
CA SER A 60 -2.01 -13.11 -20.25
C SER A 60 -1.86 -13.60 -21.69
N GLU A 61 -0.63 -13.86 -22.12
CA GLU A 61 -0.33 -14.39 -23.45
C GLU A 61 -0.71 -15.87 -23.58
N GLU A 62 -0.38 -16.69 -22.60
CA GLU A 62 -0.61 -18.14 -22.59
C GLU A 62 -2.10 -18.48 -22.53
N TYR A 63 -2.85 -17.83 -21.64
CA TYR A 63 -4.26 -18.15 -21.41
C TYR A 63 -5.24 -17.24 -22.13
N GLN A 64 -4.76 -16.22 -22.85
CA GLN A 64 -5.58 -15.24 -23.58
C GLN A 64 -6.61 -14.56 -22.66
N HIS A 65 -6.23 -14.30 -21.40
CA HIS A 65 -6.99 -13.60 -20.39
C HIS A 65 -6.20 -12.40 -19.85
N ASN A 66 -6.89 -11.45 -19.25
CA ASN A 66 -6.23 -10.29 -18.66
C ASN A 66 -5.76 -10.60 -17.24
N TYR A 67 -4.44 -10.65 -17.04
CA TYR A 67 -3.80 -10.72 -15.72
C TYR A 67 -3.10 -9.40 -15.42
N SER A 68 -3.30 -8.86 -14.23
CA SER A 68 -2.68 -7.60 -13.81
C SER A 68 -2.13 -7.68 -12.41
N VAL A 69 -1.01 -7.00 -12.16
CA VAL A 69 -0.44 -6.89 -10.82
C VAL A 69 -1.00 -5.65 -10.13
N LEU A 70 -1.40 -5.82 -8.88
CA LEU A 70 -2.05 -4.83 -8.04
C LEU A 70 -1.22 -4.60 -6.76
N ALA A 71 -0.91 -3.36 -6.45
CA ALA A 71 -0.45 -2.96 -5.13
C ALA A 71 -1.66 -2.97 -4.18
N THR A 72 -1.88 -4.10 -3.51
CA THR A 72 -3.12 -4.39 -2.78
C THR A 72 -3.27 -3.50 -1.55
N PRO A 73 -4.36 -2.74 -1.40
CA PRO A 73 -4.75 -2.10 -0.14
C PRO A 73 -5.43 -3.15 0.75
N ALA A 74 -4.65 -3.93 1.47
CA ALA A 74 -5.09 -5.20 2.02
C ALA A 74 -5.85 -5.11 3.36
N GLU A 75 -6.12 -3.94 3.88
CA GLU A 75 -6.92 -3.71 5.10
C GLU A 75 -6.84 -4.87 6.15
N GLY A 76 -7.96 -5.55 6.40
CA GLY A 76 -8.03 -6.65 7.37
C GLY A 76 -7.24 -7.92 6.99
N LEU A 77 -6.89 -8.10 5.71
CA LEU A 77 -6.15 -9.27 5.24
C LEU A 77 -4.68 -9.25 5.70
N SER A 78 -4.08 -8.07 5.77
CA SER A 78 -2.71 -7.89 6.27
C SER A 78 -2.55 -8.40 7.70
N GLY A 79 -3.48 -8.05 8.59
CA GLY A 79 -3.51 -8.54 9.97
C GLY A 79 -3.85 -10.03 10.07
N LYS A 80 -4.69 -10.56 9.18
CA LYS A 80 -5.02 -11.99 9.15
C LYS A 80 -3.80 -12.84 8.83
N PHE A 81 -2.99 -12.42 7.86
CA PHE A 81 -1.76 -13.13 7.49
C PHE A 81 -0.74 -13.07 8.63
N THR A 82 -0.49 -11.90 9.20
CA THR A 82 0.45 -11.78 10.32
C THR A 82 0.07 -12.67 11.51
N ARG A 83 -1.22 -12.71 11.89
CA ARG A 83 -1.68 -13.60 12.97
C ARG A 83 -1.46 -15.08 12.66
N ARG A 84 -1.69 -15.49 11.39
CA ARG A 84 -1.46 -16.86 10.95
C ARG A 84 0.02 -17.24 11.02
N ASP A 85 0.88 -16.38 10.50
CA ASP A 85 2.31 -16.63 10.44
C ASP A 85 2.94 -16.57 11.83
N ARG A 86 2.49 -15.65 12.70
CA ARG A 86 2.91 -15.63 14.11
C ARG A 86 2.53 -16.91 14.85
N LYS A 87 1.37 -17.48 14.55
CA LYS A 87 0.96 -18.77 15.13
C LYS A 87 1.85 -19.92 14.66
N GLN A 88 2.32 -19.88 13.42
CA GLN A 88 3.11 -20.94 12.81
C GLN A 88 4.60 -20.81 13.12
N PHE A 89 5.15 -19.59 13.09
CA PHE A 89 6.59 -19.33 13.14
C PHE A 89 7.03 -18.57 14.40
N GLY A 90 6.09 -18.17 15.25
CA GLY A 90 6.37 -17.32 16.41
C GLY A 90 6.47 -15.84 16.08
N SER A 91 6.78 -15.03 17.10
CA SER A 91 7.03 -13.59 16.95
C SER A 91 8.47 -13.37 16.50
N LEU A 92 8.65 -12.97 15.26
CA LEU A 92 9.95 -12.66 14.65
C LEU A 92 10.07 -11.14 14.52
N SER A 93 11.15 -10.58 15.08
CA SER A 93 11.38 -9.13 15.11
C SER A 93 11.46 -8.54 13.72
N GLY A 94 10.69 -7.47 13.46
CA GLY A 94 10.60 -6.79 12.18
C GLY A 94 9.81 -7.55 11.10
N ILE A 95 9.27 -8.73 11.41
CA ILE A 95 8.54 -9.58 10.46
C ILE A 95 7.12 -9.85 10.97
N THR A 96 6.97 -10.63 12.06
CA THR A 96 5.66 -11.03 12.59
C THR A 96 5.34 -10.41 13.95
N ASP A 97 6.17 -9.52 14.46
CA ASP A 97 6.03 -8.87 15.77
C ASP A 97 4.96 -7.77 15.82
N ARG A 98 4.46 -7.32 14.64
CA ARG A 98 3.37 -6.33 14.52
C ARG A 98 2.04 -7.00 14.19
N ASP A 99 0.95 -6.27 14.35
CA ASP A 99 -0.40 -6.81 14.14
C ASP A 99 -0.82 -6.87 12.66
N TYR A 100 0.00 -6.36 11.75
CA TYR A 100 -0.23 -6.37 10.32
C TYR A 100 1.10 -6.42 9.55
N TYR A 101 1.03 -6.91 8.31
CA TYR A 101 2.08 -6.72 7.31
C TYR A 101 1.88 -5.41 6.57
N THR A 102 2.97 -4.79 6.18
CA THR A 102 2.93 -3.59 5.32
C THR A 102 2.24 -3.91 4.01
N ASN A 103 1.31 -3.06 3.58
CA ASN A 103 0.61 -3.24 2.32
C ASN A 103 1.58 -3.11 1.14
N SER A 104 1.45 -4.01 0.18
CA SER A 104 2.13 -4.00 -1.12
C SER A 104 3.61 -3.60 -1.04
N ASN A 105 3.97 -2.54 -1.79
CA ASN A 105 5.31 -1.97 -1.92
C ASN A 105 5.56 -0.75 -1.02
N HIS A 106 4.66 -0.47 -0.07
CA HIS A 106 4.84 0.70 0.78
C HIS A 106 6.07 0.58 1.70
N VAL A 107 6.72 1.71 1.90
CA VAL A 107 7.64 1.87 3.03
C VAL A 107 6.82 1.77 4.31
N PRO A 108 7.24 0.95 5.30
CA PRO A 108 6.49 0.78 6.53
C PRO A 108 6.20 2.10 7.24
N VAL A 109 4.96 2.29 7.72
CA VAL A 109 4.51 3.54 8.37
C VAL A 109 5.27 3.85 9.65
N TYR A 110 5.86 2.86 10.31
CA TYR A 110 6.69 3.05 11.49
C TYR A 110 8.12 3.53 11.16
N TYR A 111 8.54 3.43 9.89
CA TYR A 111 9.84 3.91 9.45
C TYR A 111 9.79 5.41 9.16
N LYS A 112 10.50 6.18 9.98
CA LYS A 112 10.52 7.64 9.84
C LYS A 112 11.38 8.05 8.65
N CYS A 113 10.76 8.54 7.61
CA CYS A 113 11.42 9.09 6.45
C CYS A 113 10.67 10.32 5.91
N SER A 114 11.31 11.09 5.05
CA SER A 114 10.63 12.19 4.36
C SER A 114 9.68 11.64 3.28
N ALA A 115 8.64 12.42 2.94
CA ALA A 115 7.75 12.09 1.83
C ALA A 115 8.52 11.92 0.50
N ARG A 116 9.58 12.72 0.31
CA ARG A 116 10.46 12.59 -0.85
C ARG A 116 11.17 11.24 -0.89
N HIS A 117 11.79 10.80 0.20
CA HIS A 117 12.44 9.48 0.26
C HIS A 117 11.43 8.36 0.00
N LYS A 118 10.24 8.47 0.59
CA LYS A 118 9.15 7.52 0.35
C LYS A 118 8.78 7.47 -1.14
N ALA A 119 8.65 8.63 -1.81
CA ALA A 119 8.37 8.70 -3.24
C ALA A 119 9.49 8.06 -4.08
N GLU A 120 10.76 8.35 -3.78
CA GLU A 120 11.92 7.75 -4.44
C GLU A 120 11.93 6.22 -4.35
N VAL A 121 11.52 5.68 -3.22
CA VAL A 121 11.47 4.22 -2.96
C VAL A 121 10.25 3.57 -3.61
N GLU A 122 9.07 4.16 -3.50
CA GLU A 122 7.81 3.53 -3.91
C GLU A 122 7.49 3.71 -5.40
N ALA A 123 7.81 4.86 -6.00
CA ALA A 123 7.46 5.19 -7.38
C ALA A 123 7.91 4.14 -8.42
N PRO A 124 9.12 3.53 -8.33
CA PRO A 124 9.53 2.52 -9.30
C PRO A 124 8.63 1.27 -9.35
N TYR A 125 7.86 0.99 -8.29
CA TYR A 125 6.92 -0.14 -8.27
C TYR A 125 5.62 0.16 -9.02
N HIS A 126 5.26 1.44 -9.20
CA HIS A 126 3.98 1.84 -9.79
C HIS A 126 3.85 1.37 -11.24
N GLU A 127 4.92 1.41 -12.02
CA GLU A 127 4.92 0.89 -13.39
C GLU A 127 4.65 -0.62 -13.48
N MET A 128 5.00 -1.36 -12.44
CA MET A 128 4.81 -2.80 -12.35
C MET A 128 3.44 -3.20 -11.80
N THR A 129 2.72 -2.26 -11.16
CA THR A 129 1.42 -2.50 -10.50
C THR A 129 0.29 -1.79 -11.23
N ARG A 130 0.15 -2.05 -12.52
CA ARG A 130 -0.85 -1.42 -13.41
C ARG A 130 -2.30 -1.79 -13.09
N GLY A 131 -2.53 -2.81 -12.28
CA GLY A 131 -3.85 -3.16 -11.75
C GLY A 131 -4.38 -2.16 -10.73
N GLY A 132 -3.51 -1.33 -10.19
CA GLY A 132 -3.79 -0.25 -9.25
C GLY A 132 -2.67 -0.08 -8.22
N HIS A 133 -2.44 1.15 -7.82
CA HIS A 133 -1.52 1.55 -6.75
C HIS A 133 -1.95 2.90 -6.20
N ILE A 134 -1.56 3.20 -4.96
CA ILE A 134 -1.80 4.49 -4.32
C ILE A 134 -0.50 4.89 -3.62
N PHE A 135 -0.12 6.15 -3.73
CA PHE A 135 0.93 6.75 -2.93
C PHE A 135 0.31 7.51 -1.77
N TYR A 136 0.70 7.21 -0.54
CA TYR A 136 0.18 7.88 0.65
C TYR A 136 1.20 8.84 1.24
N VAL A 137 0.78 10.07 1.50
CA VAL A 137 1.53 11.06 2.28
C VAL A 137 0.77 11.31 3.57
N GLU A 138 1.41 11.01 4.69
CA GLU A 138 0.88 11.32 6.02
C GLU A 138 1.30 12.75 6.39
N MET A 139 0.34 13.58 6.75
CA MET A 139 0.58 14.96 7.16
C MET A 139 0.02 15.20 8.56
N ASP A 140 0.82 15.81 9.41
CA ASP A 140 0.37 16.29 10.71
C ASP A 140 -0.28 17.68 10.57
N GLY A 141 -1.32 17.92 11.37
CA GLY A 141 -2.01 19.20 11.45
C GLY A 141 -3.09 19.40 10.39
N ASP A 142 -3.52 20.66 10.24
CA ASP A 142 -4.58 21.04 9.32
C ASP A 142 -4.01 21.70 8.05
N ALA A 143 -4.11 20.99 6.93
CA ALA A 143 -3.62 21.45 5.63
C ALA A 143 -4.33 22.73 5.14
N THR A 144 -5.49 23.09 5.69
CA THR A 144 -6.17 24.35 5.33
C THR A 144 -5.36 25.58 5.74
N HIS A 145 -4.49 25.44 6.75
CA HIS A 145 -3.59 26.50 7.20
C HIS A 145 -2.30 26.61 6.36
N ASN A 146 -2.01 25.60 5.53
CA ASN A 146 -0.84 25.61 4.64
C ASN A 146 -1.13 24.88 3.33
N PRO A 147 -1.95 25.44 2.43
CA PRO A 147 -2.31 24.82 1.16
C PRO A 147 -1.12 24.62 0.22
N GLU A 148 -0.02 25.37 0.39
CA GLU A 148 1.18 25.24 -0.42
C GLU A 148 1.84 23.87 -0.25
N VAL A 149 1.70 23.23 0.91
CA VAL A 149 2.21 21.87 1.15
C VAL A 149 1.53 20.86 0.24
N ILE A 150 0.22 21.01 -0.01
CA ILE A 150 -0.50 20.14 -0.94
C ILE A 150 0.05 20.28 -2.36
N MET A 151 0.34 21.52 -2.80
CA MET A 151 0.96 21.74 -4.11
C MET A 151 2.35 21.10 -4.20
N GLN A 152 3.15 21.20 -3.13
CA GLN A 152 4.46 20.53 -3.08
C GLN A 152 4.35 19.00 -3.18
N VAL A 153 3.30 18.41 -2.60
CA VAL A 153 3.04 16.95 -2.75
C VAL A 153 2.67 16.63 -4.19
N VAL A 154 1.83 17.43 -4.83
CA VAL A 154 1.44 17.24 -6.24
C VAL A 154 2.67 17.38 -7.15
N ASP A 155 3.49 18.41 -6.98
CA ASP A 155 4.72 18.62 -7.74
C ASP A 155 5.72 17.46 -7.54
N MET A 156 5.80 16.92 -6.33
CA MET A 156 6.61 15.74 -6.03
C MET A 156 6.06 14.51 -6.76
N MET A 157 4.75 14.28 -6.73
CA MET A 157 4.13 13.17 -7.44
C MET A 157 4.39 13.25 -8.95
N ASP A 158 4.25 14.43 -9.55
CA ASP A 158 4.57 14.65 -10.97
C ASP A 158 6.04 14.33 -11.26
N ARG A 159 6.95 14.86 -10.45
CA ARG A 159 8.40 14.62 -10.60
C ARG A 159 8.80 13.14 -10.57
N TYR A 160 8.12 12.33 -9.76
CA TYR A 160 8.36 10.90 -9.62
C TYR A 160 7.42 10.03 -10.47
N ASN A 161 6.64 10.63 -11.37
CA ASN A 161 5.67 9.94 -12.22
C ASN A 161 4.66 9.08 -11.42
N ILE A 162 4.17 9.64 -10.32
CA ILE A 162 3.17 9.02 -9.45
C ILE A 162 1.79 9.53 -9.85
N GLY A 163 1.02 8.71 -10.59
CA GLY A 163 -0.27 9.11 -11.15
C GLY A 163 -1.44 9.15 -10.16
N TYR A 164 -1.32 8.51 -9.00
CA TYR A 164 -2.39 8.45 -8.02
C TYR A 164 -1.85 8.44 -6.58
N GLY A 165 -2.36 9.33 -5.76
CA GLY A 165 -1.96 9.45 -4.36
C GLY A 165 -3.05 10.03 -3.48
N SER A 166 -2.85 9.89 -2.17
CA SER A 166 -3.70 10.43 -1.12
C SER A 166 -2.86 11.17 -0.09
N VAL A 167 -3.34 12.32 0.32
CA VAL A 167 -2.80 13.04 1.47
C VAL A 167 -3.70 12.75 2.67
N ASN A 168 -3.14 12.06 3.66
CA ASN A 168 -3.85 11.67 4.87
C ASN A 168 -3.56 12.65 5.99
N HIS A 169 -4.61 13.01 6.71
CA HIS A 169 -4.55 13.84 7.90
C HIS A 169 -5.07 13.08 9.11
N ASN A 170 -4.37 13.19 10.22
CA ASN A 170 -4.85 12.69 11.50
C ASN A 170 -5.98 13.59 12.00
N ARG A 171 -7.23 13.10 11.93
CA ARG A 171 -8.41 13.78 12.47
C ARG A 171 -9.23 12.83 13.31
N ASN A 172 -9.59 13.26 14.51
CA ASN A 172 -10.58 12.58 15.32
C ASN A 172 -11.98 13.07 14.96
N ARG A 173 -12.92 12.14 14.82
CA ARG A 173 -14.32 12.41 14.61
C ARG A 173 -15.12 11.88 15.80
N CYS A 174 -15.93 12.73 16.40
CA CYS A 174 -16.90 12.31 17.41
C CYS A 174 -17.99 11.46 16.76
N LEU A 175 -18.22 10.27 17.28
CA LEU A 175 -19.24 9.37 16.76
C LEU A 175 -20.66 9.84 17.04
N ASP A 176 -20.87 10.63 18.12
CA ASP A 176 -22.19 11.09 18.52
C ASP A 176 -22.64 12.35 17.78
N CYS A 177 -21.76 13.36 17.63
CA CYS A 177 -22.16 14.66 17.05
C CYS A 177 -21.47 15.00 15.73
N GLY A 178 -20.57 14.14 15.22
CA GLY A 178 -19.85 14.35 13.97
C GLY A 178 -18.79 15.45 14.01
N TYR A 179 -18.48 16.00 15.20
CA TYR A 179 -17.43 17.03 15.34
C TYR A 179 -16.07 16.46 14.95
N GLU A 180 -15.32 17.17 14.12
CA GLU A 180 -13.98 16.79 13.68
C GLU A 180 -12.92 17.75 14.25
N ASN A 181 -11.81 17.18 14.70
CA ASN A 181 -10.67 17.93 15.22
C ASN A 181 -9.35 17.27 14.84
N ALA A 182 -8.32 18.07 14.59
CA ALA A 182 -6.96 17.62 14.35
C ALA A 182 -6.21 17.18 15.63
N GLU A 183 -6.72 17.53 16.81
CA GLU A 183 -6.13 17.10 18.09
C GLU A 183 -6.46 15.63 18.37
N THR A 184 -5.44 14.78 18.37
CA THR A 184 -5.60 13.31 18.44
C THR A 184 -5.68 12.77 19.88
N HIS A 185 -5.54 13.62 20.91
CA HIS A 185 -5.46 13.19 22.32
C HIS A 185 -6.65 13.59 23.17
N LEU A 186 -7.77 13.89 22.56
CA LEU A 186 -8.97 14.28 23.29
C LEU A 186 -9.70 13.05 23.83
N GLU A 187 -9.80 12.92 25.15
CA GLU A 187 -10.58 11.87 25.80
C GLU A 187 -12.09 12.11 25.70
N LYS A 188 -12.50 13.36 25.47
CA LYS A 188 -13.90 13.77 25.34
C LYS A 188 -14.07 14.74 24.19
N CYS A 189 -15.25 14.72 23.58
CA CYS A 189 -15.59 15.62 22.50
C CYS A 189 -15.74 17.08 23.02
N PRO A 190 -15.01 18.07 22.46
CA PRO A 190 -15.14 19.45 22.90
C PRO A 190 -16.52 20.06 22.63
N LYS A 191 -17.31 19.45 21.73
CA LYS A 191 -18.61 19.93 21.32
C LYS A 191 -19.79 19.34 22.12
N CYS A 192 -19.72 18.05 22.45
CA CYS A 192 -20.84 17.37 23.11
C CYS A 192 -20.50 16.67 24.44
N GLY A 193 -19.25 16.72 24.88
CA GLY A 193 -18.82 16.24 26.21
C GLY A 193 -18.18 14.85 26.21
#